data_b2ce79db7a254a9fe2e2e4ed5666c7f8
#
_entry.id   b2ce79db7a254a9fe2e2e4ed5666c7f8
#
_cell.length_a   1.000
_cell.length_b   1.000
_cell.length_c   1.000
_cell.angle_alpha   90.00
_cell.angle_beta   90.00
_cell.angle_gamma   90.00
#
_symmetry.space_group_name_H-M   'P 1'
#
loop_
_entity.id
_entity.type
_entity.pdbx_description
1 polymer ?
#
loop_
_entity_poly.entity_id
_entity_poly.type
_entity_poly.pdbx_seq_one_letter_code
_entity_poly.pdbx_strand_id
1 'polypeptide(L)'
;IGMVLDIAVRFRWGIIVLTILAAIYGAFNLVRLPIDAVPDITNNQVQIVTVSPTLAPQEIEQLITMPIEIAMSNIMNVEEIRSVSRFGLSLVTVVFKESVPTLDARQLINEQIQTVAGEIPTELGTPELMPITTGLGEIYQYVLSVEPGYEEKYDAMELRTIQDWIV
;
A
#
# COMPACT_ATOMS: atom_id res chain seq x y z
N ILE A 1 -22.33 -50.00 -7.31
CA ILE A 1 -20.86 -49.96 -7.36
C ILE A 1 -20.35 -50.80 -8.54
N GLY A 2 -20.89 -52.02 -8.81
CA GLY A 2 -20.46 -52.90 -9.92
C GLY A 2 -20.59 -52.29 -11.31
N MET A 3 -21.69 -51.59 -11.59
CA MET A 3 -21.96 -50.97 -12.90
C MET A 3 -20.95 -49.87 -13.27
N VAL A 4 -20.47 -49.08 -12.28
CA VAL A 4 -19.45 -48.04 -12.51
C VAL A 4 -18.08 -48.69 -12.79
N LEU A 5 -17.76 -49.79 -12.09
CA LEU A 5 -16.54 -50.54 -12.31
C LEU A 5 -16.51 -51.20 -13.70
N ASP A 6 -17.61 -51.78 -14.14
CA ASP A 6 -17.70 -52.40 -15.47
C ASP A 6 -17.53 -51.40 -16.61
N ILE A 7 -18.13 -50.21 -16.47
CA ILE A 7 -17.97 -49.08 -17.42
C ILE A 7 -16.51 -48.60 -17.40
N ALA A 8 -15.89 -48.46 -16.25
CA ALA A 8 -14.52 -48.01 -16.12
C ALA A 8 -13.52 -48.98 -16.78
N VAL A 9 -13.72 -50.30 -16.60
CA VAL A 9 -12.85 -51.32 -17.21
C VAL A 9 -13.07 -51.38 -18.73
N ARG A 10 -14.30 -51.22 -19.19
CA ARG A 10 -14.65 -51.27 -20.61
C ARG A 10 -14.12 -50.08 -21.39
N PHE A 11 -14.14 -48.87 -20.78
CA PHE A 11 -13.64 -47.63 -21.37
C PHE A 11 -12.30 -47.18 -20.79
N ARG A 12 -11.45 -48.13 -20.34
CA ARG A 12 -10.17 -47.85 -19.67
C ARG A 12 -9.32 -46.79 -20.37
N TRP A 13 -9.21 -46.86 -21.68
CA TRP A 13 -8.43 -45.89 -22.45
C TRP A 13 -9.04 -44.50 -22.45
N GLY A 14 -10.37 -44.38 -22.51
CA GLY A 14 -11.08 -43.10 -22.41
C GLY A 14 -10.89 -42.45 -21.05
N ILE A 15 -10.94 -43.26 -19.98
CA ILE A 15 -10.72 -42.75 -18.62
C ILE A 15 -9.27 -42.28 -18.43
N ILE A 16 -8.29 -43.03 -18.93
CA ILE A 16 -6.87 -42.65 -18.87
C ILE A 16 -6.65 -41.32 -19.60
N VAL A 17 -7.18 -41.16 -20.81
CA VAL A 17 -7.07 -39.89 -21.56
C VAL A 17 -7.72 -38.76 -20.83
N LEU A 18 -8.92 -38.94 -20.29
CA LEU A 18 -9.63 -37.92 -19.52
C LEU A 18 -8.84 -37.49 -18.27
N THR A 19 -8.26 -38.46 -17.55
CA THR A 19 -7.44 -38.17 -16.37
C THR A 19 -6.18 -37.39 -16.73
N ILE A 20 -5.51 -37.76 -17.82
CA ILE A 20 -4.32 -37.02 -18.30
C ILE A 20 -4.71 -35.60 -18.71
N LEU A 21 -5.82 -35.42 -19.43
CA LEU A 21 -6.31 -34.09 -19.80
C LEU A 21 -6.66 -33.23 -18.57
N ALA A 22 -7.32 -33.83 -17.58
CA ALA A 22 -7.63 -33.13 -16.32
C ALA A 22 -6.36 -32.75 -15.54
N ALA A 23 -5.36 -33.64 -15.52
CA ALA A 23 -4.07 -33.37 -14.88
C ALA A 23 -3.30 -32.23 -15.57
N ILE A 24 -3.27 -32.23 -16.91
CA ILE A 24 -2.64 -31.14 -17.69
C ILE A 24 -3.37 -29.84 -17.46
N TYR A 25 -4.70 -29.84 -17.49
CA TYR A 25 -5.51 -28.65 -17.24
C TYR A 25 -5.31 -28.13 -15.81
N GLY A 26 -5.25 -29.01 -14.82
CA GLY A 26 -4.96 -28.66 -13.43
C GLY A 26 -3.57 -28.06 -13.26
N ALA A 27 -2.55 -28.65 -13.87
CA ALA A 27 -1.19 -28.14 -13.85
C ALA A 27 -1.07 -26.75 -14.51
N PHE A 28 -1.75 -26.56 -15.62
CA PHE A 28 -1.80 -25.26 -16.31
C PHE A 28 -2.44 -24.17 -15.47
N ASN A 29 -3.55 -24.48 -14.78
CA ASN A 29 -4.20 -23.53 -13.88
C ASN A 29 -3.35 -23.27 -12.62
N LEU A 30 -2.64 -24.27 -12.10
CA LEU A 30 -1.76 -24.13 -10.94
C LEU A 30 -0.65 -23.10 -11.19
N VAL A 31 -0.04 -23.13 -12.37
CA VAL A 31 1.02 -22.15 -12.74
C VAL A 31 0.45 -20.73 -12.90
N ARG A 32 -0.84 -20.58 -13.20
CA ARG A 32 -1.50 -19.29 -13.37
C ARG A 32 -2.18 -18.79 -12.10
N LEU A 33 -2.18 -19.58 -11.04
CA LEU A 33 -2.75 -19.15 -9.78
C LEU A 33 -1.88 -18.03 -9.21
N PRO A 34 -2.40 -16.80 -9.04
CA PRO A 34 -1.67 -15.78 -8.32
C PRO A 34 -1.58 -16.21 -6.85
N ILE A 35 -0.41 -16.66 -6.45
CA ILE A 35 -0.15 -17.04 -5.05
C ILE A 35 0.50 -15.81 -4.41
N ASP A 36 -0.30 -14.98 -3.75
CA ASP A 36 0.24 -14.00 -2.83
C ASP A 36 0.70 -14.70 -1.56
N ALA A 37 1.98 -14.59 -1.27
CA ALA A 37 2.59 -15.21 -0.08
C ALA A 37 1.97 -14.69 1.23
N VAL A 38 1.47 -13.47 1.21
CA VAL A 38 0.70 -12.84 2.29
C VAL A 38 -0.50 -12.15 1.67
N PRO A 39 -1.74 -12.50 2.05
CA PRO A 39 -2.90 -11.76 1.58
C PRO A 39 -2.77 -10.29 2.02
N ASP A 40 -2.94 -9.37 1.07
CA ASP A 40 -2.98 -7.94 1.39
C ASP A 40 -4.30 -7.65 2.14
N ILE A 41 -4.20 -7.62 3.45
CA ILE A 41 -5.31 -7.25 4.35
C ILE A 41 -5.32 -5.76 4.67
N THR A 42 -4.54 -4.96 3.95
CA THR A 42 -4.48 -3.52 4.14
C THR A 42 -5.80 -2.92 3.65
N ASN A 43 -6.49 -2.22 4.53
CA ASN A 43 -7.68 -1.48 4.15
C ASN A 43 -7.35 -0.49 3.04
N ASN A 44 -8.33 -0.22 2.17
CA ASN A 44 -8.19 0.81 1.15
C ASN A 44 -8.14 2.19 1.83
N GLN A 45 -6.93 2.64 2.15
CA GLN A 45 -6.70 3.86 2.92
C GLN A 45 -5.76 4.82 2.21
N VAL A 46 -6.00 6.10 2.43
CA VAL A 46 -5.15 7.19 1.96
C VAL A 46 -4.72 8.01 3.15
N GLN A 47 -3.44 8.33 3.23
CA GLN A 47 -2.88 9.11 4.32
C GLN A 47 -2.48 10.50 3.83
N ILE A 48 -2.83 11.49 4.64
CA ILE A 48 -2.50 12.91 4.44
C ILE A 48 -1.55 13.29 5.57
N VAL A 49 -0.40 13.83 5.23
CA VAL A 49 0.58 14.31 6.18
C VAL A 49 0.75 15.82 6.04
N THR A 50 0.84 16.52 7.18
CA THR A 50 1.19 17.93 7.21
C THR A 50 2.26 18.14 8.27
N VAL A 51 3.37 18.74 7.87
CA VAL A 51 4.50 19.01 8.76
C VAL A 51 4.50 20.50 9.13
N SER A 52 4.44 20.77 10.42
CA SER A 52 4.47 22.13 11.00
C SER A 52 5.36 22.17 12.24
N PRO A 53 6.68 22.31 12.09
CA PRO A 53 7.66 22.10 13.15
C PRO A 53 7.51 23.00 14.37
N THR A 54 6.78 24.10 14.25
CA THR A 54 6.67 25.15 15.29
C THR A 54 5.46 25.02 16.19
N LEU A 55 4.46 24.22 15.82
CA LEU A 55 3.19 24.13 16.52
C LEU A 55 3.17 23.02 17.58
N ALA A 56 2.49 23.33 18.70
CA ALA A 56 2.15 22.35 19.72
C ALA A 56 1.04 21.39 19.22
N PRO A 57 0.92 20.17 19.78
CA PRO A 57 -0.08 19.19 19.31
C PRO A 57 -1.51 19.70 19.29
N GLN A 58 -1.91 20.51 20.27
CA GLN A 58 -3.26 21.09 20.34
C GLN A 58 -3.51 22.14 19.25
N GLU A 59 -2.48 22.93 18.92
CA GLU A 59 -2.57 23.92 17.85
C GLU A 59 -2.64 23.21 16.49
N ILE A 60 -1.85 22.15 16.28
CA ILE A 60 -1.92 21.31 15.06
C ILE A 60 -3.31 20.72 14.90
N GLU A 61 -3.89 20.20 15.97
CA GLU A 61 -5.23 19.64 15.93
C GLU A 61 -6.27 20.67 15.50
N GLN A 62 -6.25 21.85 16.10
CA GLN A 62 -7.24 22.88 15.82
C GLN A 62 -7.07 23.58 14.48
N LEU A 63 -5.82 23.85 14.08
CA LEU A 63 -5.53 24.67 12.90
C LEU A 63 -5.30 23.85 11.62
N ILE A 64 -4.93 22.58 11.75
CA ILE A 64 -4.56 21.73 10.61
C ILE A 64 -5.43 20.48 10.54
N THR A 65 -5.43 19.67 11.61
CA THR A 65 -6.07 18.36 11.60
C THR A 65 -7.58 18.45 11.44
N MET A 66 -8.23 19.27 12.27
CA MET A 66 -9.69 19.44 12.28
C MET A 66 -10.25 19.97 10.95
N PRO A 67 -9.69 21.03 10.32
CA PRO A 67 -10.11 21.46 8.99
C PRO A 67 -10.00 20.35 7.93
N ILE A 68 -8.92 19.57 7.95
CA ILE A 68 -8.72 18.46 7.03
C ILE A 68 -9.78 17.36 7.29
N GLU A 69 -10.02 16.97 8.53
CA GLU A 69 -11.05 15.99 8.88
C GLU A 69 -12.44 16.38 8.40
N ILE A 70 -12.83 17.64 8.64
CA ILE A 70 -14.11 18.18 8.21
C ILE A 70 -14.25 18.09 6.69
N ALA A 71 -13.21 18.45 5.95
CA ALA A 71 -13.23 18.36 4.50
C ALA A 71 -13.30 16.90 4.01
N MET A 72 -12.54 16.00 4.63
CA MET A 72 -12.54 14.58 4.27
C MET A 72 -13.87 13.90 4.61
N SER A 73 -14.58 14.37 5.64
CA SER A 73 -15.89 13.81 6.01
C SER A 73 -16.98 14.03 4.97
N ASN A 74 -16.79 14.98 4.06
CA ASN A 74 -17.72 15.27 2.96
C ASN A 74 -17.52 14.34 1.74
N ILE A 75 -16.49 13.51 1.74
CA ILE A 75 -16.21 12.59 0.63
C ILE A 75 -17.13 11.36 0.72
N MET A 76 -17.73 10.99 -0.40
CA MET A 76 -18.57 9.80 -0.48
C MET A 76 -17.75 8.51 -0.34
N ASN A 77 -18.35 7.48 0.23
CA ASN A 77 -17.77 6.15 0.42
C ASN A 77 -16.57 6.11 1.39
N VAL A 78 -16.37 7.13 2.19
CA VAL A 78 -15.50 7.07 3.35
C VAL A 78 -16.17 6.22 4.42
N GLU A 79 -15.43 5.28 4.99
CA GLU A 79 -15.89 4.38 6.05
C GLU A 79 -15.44 4.88 7.42
N GLU A 80 -14.22 5.35 7.50
CA GLU A 80 -13.63 5.82 8.75
C GLU A 80 -12.56 6.89 8.47
N ILE A 81 -12.44 7.86 9.38
CA ILE A 81 -11.37 8.85 9.41
C ILE A 81 -10.67 8.72 10.77
N ARG A 82 -9.35 8.58 10.73
CA ARG A 82 -8.49 8.54 11.92
C ARG A 82 -7.43 9.60 11.80
N SER A 83 -7.17 10.31 12.87
CA SER A 83 -6.11 11.32 12.90
C SER A 83 -5.18 11.15 14.08
N VAL A 84 -3.98 11.65 13.91
CA VAL A 84 -2.97 11.73 14.97
C VAL A 84 -2.29 13.08 14.85
N SER A 85 -2.45 13.92 15.89
CA SER A 85 -1.77 15.19 16.05
C SER A 85 -0.62 15.06 17.04
N ARG A 86 0.60 15.30 16.58
CA ARG A 86 1.82 15.30 17.42
C ARG A 86 2.54 16.62 17.24
N PHE A 87 3.57 16.84 18.08
CA PHE A 87 4.41 18.01 17.92
C PHE A 87 5.01 18.06 16.50
N GLY A 88 4.70 19.12 15.77
CA GLY A 88 5.20 19.32 14.42
C GLY A 88 4.58 18.45 13.32
N LEU A 89 3.58 17.59 13.62
CA LEU A 89 3.06 16.62 12.66
C LEU A 89 1.54 16.41 12.81
N SER A 90 0.82 16.56 11.72
CA SER A 90 -0.56 16.07 11.55
C SER A 90 -0.57 14.90 10.57
N LEU A 91 -1.20 13.79 10.95
CA LEU A 91 -1.43 12.64 10.10
C LEU A 91 -2.92 12.31 10.10
N VAL A 92 -3.57 12.41 8.95
CA VAL A 92 -4.97 12.05 8.78
C VAL A 92 -5.06 10.86 7.84
N THR A 93 -5.66 9.76 8.32
CA THR A 93 -5.87 8.54 7.56
C THR A 93 -7.35 8.43 7.21
N VAL A 94 -7.67 8.37 5.94
CA VAL A 94 -9.01 8.21 5.41
C VAL A 94 -9.16 6.80 4.86
N VAL A 95 -10.08 6.03 5.43
CA VAL A 95 -10.39 4.65 5.03
C VAL A 95 -11.62 4.66 4.15
N PHE A 96 -11.51 4.07 2.97
CA PHE A 96 -12.59 3.92 2.00
C PHE A 96 -13.13 2.49 2.00
N LYS A 97 -14.35 2.35 1.52
CA LYS A 97 -14.91 1.03 1.24
C LYS A 97 -14.09 0.30 0.19
N GLU A 98 -13.97 -1.01 0.31
CA GLU A 98 -13.20 -1.86 -0.64
C GLU A 98 -13.67 -1.73 -2.10
N SER A 99 -14.92 -1.31 -2.32
CA SER A 99 -15.49 -1.10 -3.66
C SER A 99 -14.91 0.10 -4.42
N VAL A 100 -14.17 0.98 -3.73
CA VAL A 100 -13.59 2.19 -4.33
C VAL A 100 -12.16 1.88 -4.77
N PRO A 101 -11.80 2.07 -6.05
CA PRO A 101 -10.41 1.93 -6.48
C PRO A 101 -9.49 2.91 -5.75
N THR A 102 -8.31 2.47 -5.34
CA THR A 102 -7.36 3.30 -4.57
C THR A 102 -6.96 4.58 -5.30
N LEU A 103 -6.86 4.53 -6.63
CA LEU A 103 -6.52 5.70 -7.44
C LEU A 103 -7.64 6.75 -7.41
N ASP A 104 -8.90 6.31 -7.49
CA ASP A 104 -10.07 7.19 -7.42
C ASP A 104 -10.18 7.82 -6.03
N ALA A 105 -9.96 7.04 -4.97
CA ALA A 105 -9.90 7.52 -3.59
C ALA A 105 -8.85 8.63 -3.43
N ARG A 106 -7.66 8.43 -3.97
CA ARG A 106 -6.58 9.43 -3.95
C ARG A 106 -6.93 10.70 -4.73
N GLN A 107 -7.59 10.56 -5.88
CA GLN A 107 -8.01 11.72 -6.66
C GLN A 107 -9.05 12.54 -5.89
N LEU A 108 -10.06 11.92 -5.31
CA LEU A 108 -11.08 12.60 -4.50
C LEU A 108 -10.45 13.36 -3.31
N ILE A 109 -9.53 12.72 -2.62
CA ILE A 109 -8.80 13.36 -1.52
C ILE A 109 -7.95 14.53 -2.02
N ASN A 110 -7.24 14.37 -3.14
CA ASN A 110 -6.41 15.44 -3.68
C ASN A 110 -7.24 16.68 -4.06
N GLU A 111 -8.42 16.49 -4.63
CA GLU A 111 -9.35 17.59 -4.93
C GLU A 111 -9.80 18.31 -3.65
N GLN A 112 -10.11 17.57 -2.60
CA GLN A 112 -10.49 18.17 -1.31
C GLN A 112 -9.32 18.85 -0.60
N ILE A 113 -8.12 18.27 -0.65
CA ILE A 113 -6.91 18.91 -0.09
C ILE A 113 -6.65 20.25 -0.75
N GLN A 114 -6.77 20.36 -2.07
CA GLN A 114 -6.59 21.64 -2.76
C GLN A 114 -7.58 22.71 -2.31
N THR A 115 -8.81 22.30 -1.97
CA THR A 115 -9.81 23.22 -1.43
C THR A 115 -9.43 23.69 -0.02
N VAL A 116 -9.05 22.75 0.86
CA VAL A 116 -8.69 23.05 2.26
C VAL A 116 -7.33 23.76 2.37
N ALA A 117 -6.39 23.47 1.48
CA ALA A 117 -5.09 24.12 1.47
C ALA A 117 -5.19 25.66 1.35
N GLY A 118 -6.29 26.17 0.76
CA GLY A 118 -6.58 27.60 0.73
C GLY A 118 -7.05 28.17 2.08
N GLU A 119 -7.53 27.34 2.99
CA GLU A 119 -7.99 27.73 4.33
C GLU A 119 -6.88 27.65 5.38
N ILE A 120 -5.88 26.79 5.17
CA ILE A 120 -4.73 26.62 6.06
C ILE A 120 -3.65 27.65 5.66
N PRO A 121 -3.19 28.51 6.59
CA PRO A 121 -2.09 29.42 6.31
C PRO A 121 -0.84 28.66 5.85
N THR A 122 -0.25 29.03 4.75
CA THR A 122 0.92 28.36 4.16
C THR A 122 2.13 28.31 5.09
N GLU A 123 2.19 29.20 6.05
CA GLU A 123 3.23 29.26 7.10
C GLU A 123 3.14 28.07 8.06
N LEU A 124 1.96 27.46 8.19
CA LEU A 124 1.72 26.34 9.08
C LEU A 124 2.00 24.97 8.42
N GLY A 125 2.34 24.96 7.14
CA GLY A 125 2.63 23.76 6.37
C GLY A 125 1.57 23.47 5.30
N THR A 126 1.94 22.63 4.36
CA THR A 126 1.05 22.19 3.26
C THR A 126 0.66 20.73 3.46
N PRO A 127 -0.64 20.41 3.39
CA PRO A 127 -1.07 19.02 3.39
C PRO A 127 -0.59 18.27 2.13
N GLU A 128 0.05 17.14 2.32
CA GLU A 128 0.55 16.30 1.23
C GLU A 128 0.02 14.86 1.35
N LEU A 129 -0.24 14.25 0.21
CA LEU A 129 -0.62 12.84 0.16
C LEU A 129 0.60 11.95 0.32
N MET A 130 0.57 11.04 1.28
CA MET A 130 1.60 10.01 1.37
C MET A 130 1.56 9.07 0.16
N PRO A 131 2.70 8.51 -0.24
CA PRO A 131 2.75 7.44 -1.25
C PRO A 131 1.83 6.27 -0.85
N ILE A 132 1.40 5.49 -1.85
CA ILE A 132 0.66 4.26 -1.58
C ILE A 132 1.62 3.29 -0.87
N THR A 133 1.34 3.03 0.41
CA THR A 133 2.07 2.03 1.18
C THR A 133 1.11 0.89 1.50
N THR A 134 1.42 -0.30 1.03
CA THR A 134 0.80 -1.54 1.48
C THR A 134 1.68 -2.17 2.55
N GLY A 135 1.17 -3.15 3.29
CA GLY A 135 1.99 -3.92 4.24
C GLY A 135 3.21 -4.61 3.58
N LEU A 136 3.22 -4.66 2.24
CA LEU A 136 4.31 -5.14 1.40
C LEU A 136 5.11 -4.00 0.75
N GLY A 137 4.99 -2.77 1.26
CA GLY A 137 5.63 -1.58 0.67
C GLY A 137 7.17 -1.62 0.66
N GLU A 138 7.77 -2.38 1.55
CA GLU A 138 9.21 -2.63 1.57
C GLU A 138 9.53 -3.94 0.84
N ILE A 139 9.64 -3.89 -0.48
CA ILE A 139 9.88 -5.07 -1.32
C ILE A 139 11.37 -5.46 -1.32
N TYR A 140 12.24 -4.50 -1.08
CA TYR A 140 13.67 -4.73 -1.15
C TYR A 140 14.44 -3.90 -0.11
N GLN A 141 15.17 -4.59 0.76
CA GLN A 141 16.11 -3.97 1.69
C GLN A 141 17.52 -4.41 1.33
N TYR A 142 18.42 -3.45 1.19
CA TYR A 142 19.82 -3.71 0.92
C TYR A 142 20.71 -2.92 1.87
N VAL A 143 21.89 -3.45 2.13
CA VAL A 143 22.91 -2.81 2.95
C VAL A 143 24.14 -2.61 2.08
N LEU A 144 24.62 -1.38 1.99
CA LEU A 144 25.89 -1.08 1.38
C LEU A 144 26.99 -1.32 2.43
N SER A 145 27.91 -2.19 2.13
CA SER A 145 29.09 -2.45 2.95
C SER A 145 30.37 -2.28 2.13
N VAL A 146 31.43 -1.83 2.77
CA VAL A 146 32.74 -1.72 2.13
C VAL A 146 33.36 -3.12 2.07
N GLU A 147 33.97 -3.46 0.93
CA GLU A 147 34.71 -4.71 0.78
C GLU A 147 35.96 -4.69 1.70
N PRO A 148 36.30 -5.83 2.34
CA PRO A 148 37.46 -5.90 3.24
C PRO A 148 38.73 -5.42 2.55
N GLY A 149 39.44 -4.45 3.16
CA GLY A 149 40.65 -3.82 2.63
C GLY A 149 40.45 -2.43 2.01
N TYR A 150 39.21 -1.95 1.90
CA TYR A 150 38.89 -0.60 1.43
C TYR A 150 38.20 0.28 2.47
N GLU A 151 38.20 -0.16 3.74
CA GLU A 151 37.50 0.48 4.84
C GLU A 151 38.01 1.90 5.14
N GLU A 152 39.31 2.15 4.91
CA GLU A 152 39.92 3.48 5.08
C GLU A 152 39.58 4.46 3.94
N LYS A 153 39.09 3.94 2.80
CA LYS A 153 38.85 4.74 1.59
C LYS A 153 37.41 5.24 1.49
N TYR A 154 36.46 4.54 2.09
CA TYR A 154 35.04 4.86 2.03
C TYR A 154 34.47 5.04 3.42
N ASP A 155 34.21 6.28 3.80
CA ASP A 155 33.53 6.63 5.03
C ASP A 155 32.01 6.44 4.88
N ALA A 156 31.30 6.39 6.01
CA ALA A 156 29.84 6.28 6.04
C ALA A 156 29.13 7.40 5.26
N MET A 157 29.71 8.60 5.20
CA MET A 157 29.19 9.70 4.40
C MET A 157 29.33 9.45 2.88
N GLU A 158 30.44 8.87 2.46
CA GLU A 158 30.65 8.54 1.04
C GLU A 158 29.73 7.39 0.61
N LEU A 159 29.53 6.38 1.46
CA LEU A 159 28.57 5.31 1.21
C LEU A 159 27.13 5.85 1.06
N ARG A 160 26.75 6.81 1.88
CA ARG A 160 25.45 7.47 1.77
C ARG A 160 25.35 8.27 0.45
N THR A 161 26.39 8.96 0.05
CA THR A 161 26.42 9.69 -1.22
C THR A 161 26.28 8.73 -2.40
N ILE A 162 26.95 7.58 -2.36
CA ILE A 162 26.82 6.54 -3.37
C ILE A 162 25.40 5.99 -3.42
N GLN A 163 24.79 5.76 -2.26
CA GLN A 163 23.41 5.31 -2.18
C GLN A 163 22.43 6.30 -2.80
N ASP A 164 22.59 7.59 -2.49
CA ASP A 164 21.65 8.65 -2.90
C ASP A 164 21.78 8.99 -4.40
N TRP A 165 22.96 8.77 -5.03
CA TRP A 165 23.24 9.21 -6.39
C TRP A 165 23.42 8.09 -7.41
N ILE A 166 23.71 6.87 -7.00
CA ILE A 166 24.08 5.77 -7.91
C ILE A 166 23.12 4.59 -7.81
N VAL A 167 22.55 4.33 -6.62
CA VAL A 167 21.64 3.22 -6.34
C VAL A 167 20.21 3.69 -6.31
#